data_00f59295e89f793966b1e31760ebc276
#
_entry.id   00f59295e89f793966b1e31760ebc276
#
_cell.length_a   1.000
_cell.length_b   1.000
_cell.length_c   1.000
_cell.angle_alpha   90.00
_cell.angle_beta   90.00
_cell.angle_gamma   90.00
#
_symmetry.space_group_name_H-M   'P 1'
#
loop_
_entity.id
_entity.type
_entity.pdbx_description
1 polymer ?
#
loop_
_entity_poly.entity_id
_entity_poly.type
_entity_poly.pdbx_seq_one_letter_code
_entity_poly.pdbx_strand_id
1 'polypeptide(L)'
;MASTPADIIVSPGENHLRRAVGLRGLTMISLGSIIGSGWLLGALTAAKAAGGASLLSWILAGGVLALLALVHAELGSTYPVSGGTARFPFMAFGALGGFTGGWMAWLQAVTIAPIEVEATLGYLNSKFTSLGLLNTNGTLNGKGIAIGAGFMLVFAIINTLGVRWLAETNSIAVIWKLLIPTITIFALLFTVFHFSNFTAGGGFAPYGFHGIFAALPLGIVFALEGFEQAIQVGGEAENPQRNIPRAVIGSMIIGTIIYLLLEVAFVGALNPANLVHGWSMPISGVKAFGPYATLATTAGLGWLSTLLIIDAVVSPAGTGLVYIGTSSRLSYGLGRNEYFPRAISRVSRRGVPFVSICIAFVVGMLTFLPFPSWAGLVGLVTSATVIMYAMAPLSLAGLRKQDPDRPRAYRLPAASVLCPLSFVCANLIVYFAGFSTIFWLYVLIAIGFLAFGVYQATLPAARRTIIDWRAAQWILPWLAGLIIISWLGRYDGSPPTVFGVTLLATKHLPNWWDLGIVAVFGLAIYYWAVQSTMSYDKVHKAVEDVEAEASVELETPLT
;
A
#
# COMPACT_ATOMS: atom_id res chain seq x y z
N MET A 1 35.78 13.20 -30.77
CA MET A 1 35.05 12.02 -31.29
C MET A 1 33.99 11.70 -30.27
N ALA A 2 32.76 12.10 -30.56
CA ALA A 2 31.60 11.85 -29.71
C ALA A 2 31.21 10.37 -29.81
N SER A 3 31.15 9.67 -28.68
CA SER A 3 30.63 8.32 -28.58
C SER A 3 29.13 8.35 -28.86
N THR A 4 28.72 7.69 -29.92
CA THR A 4 27.32 7.40 -30.27
C THR A 4 26.62 6.71 -29.08
N PRO A 5 25.34 7.07 -28.80
CA PRO A 5 24.56 6.35 -27.79
C PRO A 5 24.47 4.87 -28.18
N ALA A 6 24.67 3.99 -27.20
CA ALA A 6 24.54 2.55 -27.40
C ALA A 6 23.17 2.25 -28.01
N ASP A 7 23.18 1.64 -29.20
CA ASP A 7 21.98 1.18 -29.89
C ASP A 7 21.17 0.29 -28.93
N ILE A 8 20.01 0.81 -28.52
CA ILE A 8 18.99 0.02 -27.84
C ILE A 8 18.44 -0.92 -28.91
N ILE A 9 18.93 -2.16 -28.93
CA ILE A 9 18.39 -3.21 -29.77
C ILE A 9 16.97 -3.51 -29.25
N VAL A 10 15.99 -2.86 -29.85
CA VAL A 10 14.56 -3.18 -29.64
C VAL A 10 14.28 -4.51 -30.34
N SER A 11 13.95 -5.54 -29.58
CA SER A 11 13.58 -6.84 -30.13
C SER A 11 12.23 -6.71 -30.86
N PRO A 12 12.09 -7.16 -32.12
CA PRO A 12 10.82 -7.15 -32.84
C PRO A 12 9.80 -8.04 -32.12
N GLY A 13 8.70 -7.44 -31.60
CA GLY A 13 7.61 -8.18 -30.94
C GLY A 13 7.24 -7.70 -29.54
N GLU A 14 7.79 -6.61 -29.04
CA GLU A 14 7.34 -6.02 -27.76
C GLU A 14 6.01 -5.25 -27.98
N ASN A 15 4.97 -5.70 -27.28
CA ASN A 15 3.68 -4.99 -27.22
C ASN A 15 3.85 -3.71 -26.41
N HIS A 16 3.53 -2.55 -27.00
CA HIS A 16 3.71 -1.26 -26.38
C HIS A 16 2.44 -0.76 -25.69
N LEU A 17 2.65 0.06 -24.63
CA LEU A 17 1.58 0.72 -23.89
C LEU A 17 0.88 1.75 -24.80
N ARG A 18 -0.44 1.82 -24.74
CA ARG A 18 -1.23 2.87 -25.43
C ARG A 18 -1.84 3.80 -24.40
N ARG A 19 -1.89 5.10 -24.69
CA ARG A 19 -2.69 6.07 -23.92
C ARG A 19 -4.17 5.86 -24.21
N ALA A 20 -4.78 4.89 -23.50
CA ALA A 20 -6.16 4.47 -23.70
C ALA A 20 -6.99 4.47 -22.41
N VAL A 21 -6.37 4.84 -21.26
CA VAL A 21 -7.06 4.82 -19.97
C VAL A 21 -7.57 6.23 -19.65
N GLY A 22 -8.86 6.45 -19.87
CA GLY A 22 -9.52 7.72 -19.54
C GLY A 22 -9.75 7.91 -18.04
N LEU A 23 -10.31 9.07 -17.64
CA LEU A 23 -10.60 9.42 -16.25
C LEU A 23 -11.36 8.32 -15.49
N ARG A 24 -12.43 7.79 -16.11
CA ARG A 24 -13.24 6.71 -15.51
C ARG A 24 -12.39 5.47 -15.23
N GLY A 25 -11.56 5.06 -16.18
CA GLY A 25 -10.67 3.90 -16.02
C GLY A 25 -9.68 4.09 -14.89
N LEU A 26 -8.99 5.24 -14.83
CA LEU A 26 -8.06 5.58 -13.76
C LEU A 26 -8.72 5.60 -12.38
N THR A 27 -9.91 6.20 -12.28
CA THR A 27 -10.67 6.22 -11.02
C THR A 27 -11.08 4.82 -10.58
N MET A 28 -11.55 3.98 -11.52
CA MET A 28 -11.93 2.59 -11.23
C MET A 28 -10.73 1.73 -10.82
N ILE A 29 -9.56 1.91 -11.43
CA ILE A 29 -8.33 1.23 -11.03
C ILE A 29 -7.98 1.56 -9.57
N SER A 30 -7.98 2.86 -9.21
CA SER A 30 -7.72 3.29 -7.83
C SER A 30 -8.77 2.81 -6.84
N LEU A 31 -10.06 2.97 -7.13
CA LEU A 31 -11.15 2.49 -6.25
C LEU A 31 -11.16 0.96 -6.11
N GLY A 32 -10.88 0.24 -7.20
CA GLY A 32 -10.75 -1.21 -7.17
C GLY A 32 -9.61 -1.72 -6.31
N SER A 33 -8.56 -0.92 -6.15
CA SER A 33 -7.43 -1.20 -5.25
C SER A 33 -7.73 -0.79 -3.81
N ILE A 34 -8.38 0.37 -3.59
CA ILE A 34 -8.79 0.83 -2.26
C ILE A 34 -9.79 -0.14 -1.63
N ILE A 35 -10.77 -0.65 -2.38
CA ILE A 35 -11.81 -1.54 -1.85
C ILE A 35 -11.39 -3.00 -2.00
N GLY A 36 -10.66 -3.51 -1.02
CA GLY A 36 -10.23 -4.90 -0.86
C GLY A 36 -10.74 -5.51 0.44
N SER A 37 -9.93 -6.31 1.11
CA SER A 37 -10.27 -6.86 2.44
C SER A 37 -10.33 -5.81 3.55
N GLY A 38 -9.74 -4.63 3.34
CA GLY A 38 -9.70 -3.55 4.32
C GLY A 38 -11.08 -3.14 4.83
N TRP A 39 -12.10 -3.06 3.96
CA TRP A 39 -13.45 -2.73 4.39
C TRP A 39 -14.11 -3.82 5.21
N LEU A 40 -13.77 -5.08 4.97
CA LEU A 40 -14.35 -6.23 5.66
C LEU A 40 -13.89 -6.34 7.12
N LEU A 41 -12.62 -5.97 7.41
CA LEU A 41 -11.97 -6.23 8.69
C LEU A 41 -11.51 -4.96 9.42
N GLY A 42 -11.27 -3.86 8.69
CA GLY A 42 -10.69 -2.62 9.22
C GLY A 42 -11.53 -1.98 10.32
N ALA A 43 -12.86 -1.99 10.20
CA ALA A 43 -13.75 -1.41 11.20
C ALA A 43 -13.63 -2.09 12.58
N LEU A 44 -13.58 -3.42 12.59
CA LEU A 44 -13.41 -4.16 13.85
C LEU A 44 -12.05 -3.88 14.49
N THR A 45 -10.97 -3.83 13.71
CA THR A 45 -9.63 -3.56 14.25
C THR A 45 -9.52 -2.13 14.76
N ALA A 46 -10.11 -1.16 14.07
CA ALA A 46 -10.18 0.23 14.50
C ALA A 46 -10.99 0.40 15.80
N ALA A 47 -12.18 -0.20 15.86
CA ALA A 47 -13.03 -0.16 17.05
C ALA A 47 -12.36 -0.81 18.27
N LYS A 48 -11.64 -1.92 18.10
CA LYS A 48 -10.85 -2.54 19.17
C LYS A 48 -9.74 -1.64 19.72
N ALA A 49 -9.09 -0.88 18.84
CA ALA A 49 -7.97 -0.04 19.20
C ALA A 49 -8.39 1.31 19.81
N ALA A 50 -9.52 1.90 19.35
CA ALA A 50 -9.90 3.27 19.69
C ALA A 50 -11.31 3.42 20.27
N GLY A 51 -12.12 2.36 20.32
CA GLY A 51 -13.51 2.43 20.74
C GLY A 51 -14.35 3.29 19.79
N GLY A 52 -15.28 4.08 20.32
CA GLY A 52 -16.08 5.03 19.53
C GLY A 52 -15.24 6.09 18.81
N ALA A 53 -14.05 6.40 19.34
CA ALA A 53 -13.11 7.35 18.74
C ALA A 53 -12.39 6.79 17.49
N SER A 54 -12.63 5.54 17.08
CA SER A 54 -12.18 5.02 15.79
C SER A 54 -12.62 5.88 14.60
N LEU A 55 -13.75 6.59 14.71
CA LEU A 55 -14.18 7.59 13.72
C LEU A 55 -13.13 8.69 13.51
N LEU A 56 -12.50 9.17 14.59
CA LEU A 56 -11.42 10.16 14.49
C LEU A 56 -10.19 9.56 13.81
N SER A 57 -9.90 8.28 14.04
CA SER A 57 -8.80 7.59 13.36
C SER A 57 -9.03 7.50 11.84
N TRP A 58 -10.26 7.22 11.39
CA TRP A 58 -10.62 7.23 9.96
C TRP A 58 -10.52 8.62 9.34
N ILE A 59 -11.00 9.66 10.03
CA ILE A 59 -10.89 11.06 9.57
C ILE A 59 -9.41 11.48 9.47
N LEU A 60 -8.61 11.14 10.47
CA LEU A 60 -7.19 11.47 10.50
C LEU A 60 -6.42 10.74 9.37
N ALA A 61 -6.65 9.43 9.22
CA ALA A 61 -6.02 8.66 8.13
C ALA A 61 -6.44 9.19 6.76
N GLY A 62 -7.74 9.45 6.56
CA GLY A 62 -8.26 10.04 5.33
C GLY A 62 -7.61 11.38 5.01
N GLY A 63 -7.45 12.25 6.01
CA GLY A 63 -6.77 13.55 5.87
C GLY A 63 -5.29 13.43 5.51
N VAL A 64 -4.55 12.55 6.20
CA VAL A 64 -3.12 12.33 5.93
C VAL A 64 -2.91 11.70 4.56
N LEU A 65 -3.69 10.67 4.21
CA LEU A 65 -3.56 10.04 2.90
C LEU A 65 -4.05 10.94 1.76
N ALA A 66 -5.07 11.77 1.99
CA ALA A 66 -5.46 12.80 1.03
C ALA A 66 -4.32 13.80 0.80
N LEU A 67 -3.60 14.21 1.83
CA LEU A 67 -2.44 15.09 1.70
C LEU A 67 -1.33 14.43 0.86
N LEU A 68 -1.01 13.15 1.11
CA LEU A 68 -0.06 12.37 0.31
C LEU A 68 -0.56 12.20 -1.13
N ALA A 69 -1.86 11.95 -1.32
CA ALA A 69 -2.47 11.82 -2.64
C ALA A 69 -2.38 13.12 -3.46
N LEU A 70 -2.55 14.28 -2.83
CA LEU A 70 -2.37 15.59 -3.47
C LEU A 70 -0.92 15.80 -3.96
N VAL A 71 0.08 15.39 -3.17
CA VAL A 71 1.49 15.40 -3.57
C VAL A 71 1.72 14.51 -4.80
N HIS A 72 1.20 13.30 -4.75
CA HIS A 72 1.30 12.33 -5.85
C HIS A 72 0.54 12.79 -7.10
N ALA A 73 -0.59 13.49 -6.95
CA ALA A 73 -1.37 14.05 -8.05
C ALA A 73 -0.55 15.07 -8.87
N GLU A 74 0.25 15.92 -8.21
CA GLU A 74 1.17 16.81 -8.93
C GLU A 74 2.28 16.03 -9.62
N LEU A 75 2.94 15.12 -8.94
CA LEU A 75 4.00 14.32 -9.54
C LEU A 75 3.49 13.53 -10.76
N GLY A 76 2.39 12.81 -10.59
CA GLY A 76 1.82 11.98 -11.66
C GLY A 76 1.31 12.78 -12.86
N SER A 77 0.80 14.00 -12.65
CA SER A 77 0.36 14.86 -13.75
C SER A 77 1.51 15.59 -14.44
N THR A 78 2.59 15.86 -13.72
CA THR A 78 3.77 16.54 -14.24
C THR A 78 4.69 15.57 -14.98
N TYR A 79 4.84 14.36 -14.47
CA TYR A 79 5.68 13.29 -14.99
C TYR A 79 4.83 12.02 -15.22
N PRO A 80 4.00 11.98 -16.28
CA PRO A 80 3.06 10.89 -16.51
C PRO A 80 3.76 9.65 -17.11
N VAL A 81 4.42 8.90 -16.26
CA VAL A 81 5.18 7.70 -16.61
C VAL A 81 4.64 6.48 -15.87
N SER A 82 4.82 5.29 -16.44
CA SER A 82 4.46 4.04 -15.78
C SER A 82 5.41 3.75 -14.62
N GLY A 83 4.89 3.24 -13.49
CA GLY A 83 5.67 2.98 -12.28
C GLY A 83 6.11 4.25 -11.53
N GLY A 84 5.33 5.34 -11.62
CA GLY A 84 5.66 6.67 -11.11
C GLY A 84 6.18 6.69 -9.68
N THR A 85 5.63 5.88 -8.76
CA THR A 85 6.06 5.85 -7.36
C THR A 85 7.54 5.47 -7.16
N ALA A 86 8.12 4.66 -8.06
CA ALA A 86 9.56 4.36 -8.09
C ALA A 86 10.34 5.35 -8.94
N ARG A 87 9.73 5.87 -10.02
CA ARG A 87 10.38 6.78 -10.97
C ARG A 87 10.60 8.17 -10.39
N PHE A 88 9.67 8.71 -9.60
CA PHE A 88 9.82 10.04 -9.00
C PHE A 88 11.05 10.14 -8.07
N PRO A 89 11.27 9.18 -7.13
CA PRO A 89 12.50 9.17 -6.34
C PRO A 89 13.78 8.97 -7.18
N PHE A 90 13.72 8.22 -8.28
CA PHE A 90 14.84 8.07 -9.20
C PHE A 90 15.20 9.41 -9.86
N MET A 91 14.21 10.13 -10.39
CA MET A 91 14.45 11.44 -11.02
C MET A 91 15.01 12.49 -10.05
N ALA A 92 14.66 12.41 -8.75
CA ALA A 92 15.11 13.36 -7.75
C ALA A 92 16.45 12.98 -7.09
N PHE A 93 16.65 11.68 -6.80
CA PHE A 93 17.73 11.18 -5.93
C PHE A 93 18.61 10.10 -6.59
N GLY A 94 18.38 9.81 -7.86
CA GLY A 94 19.11 8.80 -8.61
C GLY A 94 18.77 7.38 -8.22
N ALA A 95 19.64 6.46 -8.58
CA ALA A 95 19.39 5.02 -8.53
C ALA A 95 19.01 4.50 -7.13
N LEU A 96 19.64 4.98 -6.06
CA LEU A 96 19.34 4.50 -4.71
C LEU A 96 17.97 4.98 -4.23
N GLY A 97 17.55 6.22 -4.60
CA GLY A 97 16.20 6.71 -4.38
C GLY A 97 15.16 5.88 -5.14
N GLY A 98 15.41 5.62 -6.41
CA GLY A 98 14.56 4.77 -7.26
C GLY A 98 14.48 3.34 -6.76
N PHE A 99 15.61 2.76 -6.32
CA PHE A 99 15.62 1.43 -5.70
C PHE A 99 14.81 1.39 -4.42
N THR A 100 15.00 2.36 -3.52
CA THR A 100 14.26 2.41 -2.24
C THR A 100 12.76 2.49 -2.48
N GLY A 101 12.30 3.44 -3.31
CA GLY A 101 10.87 3.57 -3.65
C GLY A 101 10.33 2.33 -4.37
N GLY A 102 11.08 1.80 -5.33
CA GLY A 102 10.70 0.60 -6.10
C GLY A 102 10.64 -0.67 -5.25
N TRP A 103 11.58 -0.84 -4.32
CA TRP A 103 11.59 -1.98 -3.40
C TRP A 103 10.41 -1.94 -2.43
N MET A 104 10.09 -0.76 -1.87
CA MET A 104 8.92 -0.59 -1.01
C MET A 104 7.61 -0.83 -1.77
N ALA A 105 7.48 -0.29 -2.99
CA ALA A 105 6.35 -0.53 -3.87
C ALA A 105 6.19 -2.02 -4.19
N TRP A 106 7.29 -2.71 -4.43
CA TRP A 106 7.29 -4.15 -4.70
C TRP A 106 6.90 -4.98 -3.47
N LEU A 107 7.44 -4.65 -2.29
CA LEU A 107 7.06 -5.30 -1.03
C LEU A 107 5.56 -5.14 -0.75
N GLN A 108 5.02 -3.94 -0.92
CA GLN A 108 3.58 -3.70 -0.83
C GLN A 108 2.83 -4.64 -1.78
N ALA A 109 3.15 -4.57 -3.07
CA ALA A 109 2.37 -5.25 -4.09
C ALA A 109 2.41 -6.78 -3.95
N VAL A 110 3.55 -7.36 -3.58
CA VAL A 110 3.71 -8.82 -3.46
C VAL A 110 3.00 -9.39 -2.22
N THR A 111 2.80 -8.57 -1.19
CA THR A 111 2.20 -9.00 0.07
C THR A 111 0.69 -8.76 0.14
N ILE A 112 0.12 -7.89 -0.70
CA ILE A 112 -1.33 -7.65 -0.70
C ILE A 112 -2.12 -8.90 -1.14
N ALA A 113 -1.68 -9.62 -2.16
CA ALA A 113 -2.42 -10.81 -2.61
C ALA A 113 -2.57 -11.89 -1.50
N PRO A 114 -1.54 -12.26 -0.73
CA PRO A 114 -1.70 -13.12 0.46
C PRO A 114 -2.65 -12.56 1.52
N ILE A 115 -2.61 -11.24 1.81
CA ILE A 115 -3.53 -10.58 2.75
C ILE A 115 -4.98 -10.78 2.34
N GLU A 116 -5.27 -10.59 1.06
CA GLU A 116 -6.61 -10.76 0.51
C GLU A 116 -7.09 -12.21 0.62
N VAL A 117 -6.19 -13.17 0.41
CA VAL A 117 -6.48 -14.60 0.60
C VAL A 117 -6.76 -14.92 2.08
N GLU A 118 -5.98 -14.39 3.01
CA GLU A 118 -6.20 -14.59 4.45
C GLU A 118 -7.56 -14.04 4.90
N ALA A 119 -7.92 -12.84 4.44
CA ALA A 119 -9.24 -12.28 4.71
C ALA A 119 -10.37 -13.17 4.18
N THR A 120 -10.25 -13.63 2.94
CA THR A 120 -11.21 -14.54 2.33
C THR A 120 -11.39 -15.82 3.14
N LEU A 121 -10.27 -16.48 3.50
CA LEU A 121 -10.31 -17.73 4.26
C LEU A 121 -10.85 -17.51 5.68
N GLY A 122 -10.51 -16.39 6.32
CA GLY A 122 -11.06 -16.00 7.61
C GLY A 122 -12.59 -15.85 7.56
N TYR A 123 -13.11 -15.11 6.59
CA TYR A 123 -14.56 -14.94 6.39
C TYR A 123 -15.27 -16.26 6.09
N LEU A 124 -14.75 -17.08 5.20
CA LEU A 124 -15.32 -18.39 4.90
C LEU A 124 -15.35 -19.28 6.15
N ASN A 125 -14.26 -19.29 6.93
CA ASN A 125 -14.20 -20.08 8.17
C ASN A 125 -15.14 -19.54 9.25
N SER A 126 -15.44 -18.22 9.28
CA SER A 126 -16.39 -17.63 10.23
C SER A 126 -17.82 -18.12 10.02
N LYS A 127 -18.20 -18.37 8.76
CA LYS A 127 -19.52 -18.90 8.38
C LYS A 127 -19.57 -20.41 8.38
N PHE A 128 -18.54 -21.05 7.86
CA PHE A 128 -18.43 -22.50 7.69
C PHE A 128 -17.34 -23.03 8.61
N THR A 129 -17.60 -23.06 9.91
CA THR A 129 -16.61 -23.49 10.94
C THR A 129 -16.10 -24.91 10.72
N SER A 130 -16.91 -25.78 10.10
CA SER A 130 -16.53 -27.14 9.70
C SER A 130 -15.36 -27.21 8.71
N LEU A 131 -15.05 -26.13 8.03
CA LEU A 131 -13.87 -26.04 7.15
C LEU A 131 -12.58 -26.20 7.95
N GLY A 132 -12.53 -25.69 9.19
CA GLY A 132 -11.38 -25.83 10.08
C GLY A 132 -10.10 -25.27 9.44
N LEU A 133 -10.11 -24.00 8.96
CA LEU A 133 -8.99 -23.39 8.26
C LEU A 133 -8.05 -22.60 9.17
N LEU A 134 -8.53 -22.25 10.38
CA LEU A 134 -7.82 -21.41 11.32
C LEU A 134 -7.44 -22.20 12.59
N ASN A 135 -6.32 -21.82 13.19
CA ASN A 135 -5.94 -22.17 14.54
C ASN A 135 -6.79 -21.37 15.55
N THR A 136 -6.71 -21.72 16.83
CA THR A 136 -7.43 -21.04 17.93
C THR A 136 -7.04 -19.57 18.10
N ASN A 137 -5.83 -19.19 17.70
CA ASN A 137 -5.32 -17.81 17.71
C ASN A 137 -5.69 -17.01 16.44
N GLY A 138 -6.46 -17.60 15.51
CA GLY A 138 -6.91 -16.95 14.29
C GLY A 138 -5.92 -16.96 13.13
N THR A 139 -4.79 -17.63 13.27
CA THR A 139 -3.84 -17.84 12.17
C THR A 139 -4.27 -18.99 11.27
N LEU A 140 -3.89 -18.96 9.98
CA LEU A 140 -4.11 -20.09 9.09
C LEU A 140 -3.37 -21.33 9.59
N ASN A 141 -4.05 -22.47 9.62
CA ASN A 141 -3.41 -23.77 9.84
C ASN A 141 -2.91 -24.36 8.51
N GLY A 142 -2.29 -25.54 8.55
CA GLY A 142 -1.75 -26.19 7.35
C GLY A 142 -2.78 -26.38 6.22
N LYS A 143 -4.05 -26.68 6.56
CA LYS A 143 -5.15 -26.78 5.59
C LYS A 143 -5.51 -25.41 5.00
N GLY A 144 -5.56 -24.37 5.84
CA GLY A 144 -5.79 -23.00 5.42
C GLY A 144 -4.69 -22.51 4.47
N ILE A 145 -3.42 -22.77 4.79
CA ILE A 145 -2.28 -22.41 3.92
C ILE A 145 -2.35 -23.16 2.59
N ALA A 146 -2.71 -24.45 2.58
CA ALA A 146 -2.84 -25.23 1.34
C ALA A 146 -3.94 -24.69 0.42
N ILE A 147 -5.10 -24.32 0.98
CA ILE A 147 -6.19 -23.69 0.21
C ILE A 147 -5.79 -22.28 -0.24
N GLY A 148 -5.10 -21.52 0.61
CA GLY A 148 -4.53 -20.22 0.25
C GLY A 148 -3.56 -20.30 -0.92
N ALA A 149 -2.70 -21.32 -0.95
CA ALA A 149 -1.83 -21.62 -2.08
C ALA A 149 -2.63 -21.84 -3.38
N GLY A 150 -3.76 -22.54 -3.29
CA GLY A 150 -4.68 -22.72 -4.41
C GLY A 150 -5.21 -21.38 -4.96
N PHE A 151 -5.65 -20.46 -4.10
CA PHE A 151 -6.08 -19.12 -4.50
C PHE A 151 -4.94 -18.33 -5.16
N MET A 152 -3.75 -18.32 -4.53
CA MET A 152 -2.57 -17.64 -5.09
C MET A 152 -2.18 -18.21 -6.45
N LEU A 153 -2.25 -19.53 -6.63
CA LEU A 153 -1.99 -20.18 -7.91
C LEU A 153 -3.01 -19.77 -8.98
N VAL A 154 -4.28 -19.71 -8.64
CA VAL A 154 -5.34 -19.23 -9.55
C VAL A 154 -5.06 -17.77 -9.96
N PHE A 155 -4.69 -16.90 -9.03
CA PHE A 155 -4.33 -15.51 -9.34
C PHE A 155 -3.12 -15.43 -10.27
N ALA A 156 -2.09 -16.25 -10.03
CA ALA A 156 -0.93 -16.31 -10.89
C ALA A 156 -1.28 -16.81 -12.31
N ILE A 157 -2.07 -17.88 -12.44
CA ILE A 157 -2.51 -18.42 -13.73
C ILE A 157 -3.31 -17.37 -14.51
N ILE A 158 -4.30 -16.71 -13.88
CA ILE A 158 -5.11 -15.67 -14.54
C ILE A 158 -4.22 -14.54 -15.05
N ASN A 159 -3.23 -14.10 -14.28
CA ASN A 159 -2.28 -13.08 -14.72
C ASN A 159 -1.42 -13.53 -15.92
N THR A 160 -1.19 -14.85 -16.11
CA THR A 160 -0.49 -15.35 -17.31
C THR A 160 -1.35 -15.35 -18.57
N LEU A 161 -2.68 -15.27 -18.46
CA LEU A 161 -3.60 -15.24 -19.59
C LEU A 161 -3.63 -13.90 -20.31
N GLY A 162 -3.13 -12.84 -19.67
CA GLY A 162 -2.93 -11.52 -20.25
C GLY A 162 -3.82 -10.42 -19.68
N VAL A 163 -3.39 -9.18 -19.91
CA VAL A 163 -3.94 -7.94 -19.31
C VAL A 163 -5.39 -7.63 -19.72
N ARG A 164 -5.79 -8.05 -20.93
CA ARG A 164 -7.11 -7.73 -21.49
C ARG A 164 -8.26 -8.37 -20.68
N TRP A 165 -8.11 -9.63 -20.32
CA TRP A 165 -9.06 -10.35 -19.46
C TRP A 165 -9.17 -9.71 -18.06
N LEU A 166 -8.04 -9.24 -17.53
CA LEU A 166 -7.98 -8.58 -16.23
C LEU A 166 -8.74 -7.26 -16.24
N ALA A 167 -8.60 -6.43 -17.30
CA ALA A 167 -9.23 -5.12 -17.42
C ALA A 167 -10.77 -5.20 -17.55
N GLU A 168 -11.25 -6.14 -18.36
CA GLU A 168 -12.69 -6.32 -18.57
C GLU A 168 -13.39 -6.84 -17.31
N THR A 169 -12.79 -7.82 -16.62
CA THR A 169 -13.30 -8.39 -15.37
C THR A 169 -13.23 -7.37 -14.22
N ASN A 170 -12.20 -6.53 -14.19
CA ASN A 170 -12.01 -5.55 -13.12
C ASN A 170 -13.12 -4.49 -13.07
N SER A 171 -13.64 -4.04 -14.22
CA SER A 171 -14.68 -3.00 -14.24
C SER A 171 -15.98 -3.44 -13.58
N ILE A 172 -16.41 -4.68 -13.81
CA ILE A 172 -17.62 -5.26 -13.18
C ILE A 172 -17.35 -5.49 -11.69
N ALA A 173 -16.17 -6.01 -11.35
CA ALA A 173 -15.76 -6.23 -9.97
C ALA A 173 -15.74 -4.93 -9.15
N VAL A 174 -15.31 -3.80 -9.72
CA VAL A 174 -15.28 -2.51 -9.01
C VAL A 174 -16.69 -1.98 -8.72
N ILE A 175 -17.62 -2.12 -9.66
CA ILE A 175 -19.03 -1.74 -9.41
C ILE A 175 -19.59 -2.59 -8.27
N TRP A 176 -19.35 -3.89 -8.28
CA TRP A 176 -19.72 -4.79 -7.18
C TRP A 176 -19.11 -4.36 -5.85
N LYS A 177 -17.81 -4.09 -5.83
CA LYS A 177 -17.05 -3.64 -4.66
C LYS A 177 -17.57 -2.33 -4.06
N LEU A 178 -18.14 -1.43 -4.85
CA LEU A 178 -18.78 -0.20 -4.37
C LEU A 178 -20.21 -0.45 -3.89
N LEU A 179 -20.92 -1.34 -4.55
CA LEU A 179 -22.34 -1.61 -4.27
C LEU A 179 -22.52 -2.32 -2.92
N ILE A 180 -21.75 -3.37 -2.64
CA ILE A 180 -21.93 -4.17 -1.42
C ILE A 180 -21.62 -3.39 -0.14
N PRO A 181 -20.49 -2.67 0.00
CA PRO A 181 -20.29 -1.78 1.14
C PRO A 181 -21.40 -0.74 1.31
N THR A 182 -21.87 -0.14 0.21
CA THR A 182 -22.95 0.86 0.23
C THR A 182 -24.26 0.24 0.74
N ILE A 183 -24.65 -0.92 0.23
CA ILE A 183 -25.83 -1.66 0.73
C ILE A 183 -25.65 -1.99 2.22
N THR A 184 -24.46 -2.43 2.62
CA THR A 184 -24.17 -2.78 4.02
C THR A 184 -24.33 -1.58 4.95
N ILE A 185 -23.81 -0.40 4.56
CA ILE A 185 -23.99 0.84 5.32
C ILE A 185 -25.46 1.10 5.57
N PHE A 186 -26.26 1.19 4.51
CA PHE A 186 -27.67 1.54 4.65
C PHE A 186 -28.49 0.46 5.38
N ALA A 187 -28.22 -0.81 5.09
CA ALA A 187 -28.92 -1.91 5.76
C ALA A 187 -28.69 -1.89 7.27
N LEU A 188 -27.45 -1.70 7.74
CA LEU A 188 -27.14 -1.66 9.16
C LEU A 188 -27.64 -0.37 9.84
N LEU A 189 -27.48 0.80 9.20
CA LEU A 189 -27.96 2.07 9.73
C LEU A 189 -29.47 2.11 9.96
N PHE A 190 -30.25 1.52 9.05
CA PHE A 190 -31.72 1.56 9.15
C PHE A 190 -32.34 0.40 9.92
N THR A 191 -31.57 -0.65 10.26
CA THR A 191 -32.14 -1.84 10.94
C THR A 191 -31.73 -1.96 12.41
N VAL A 192 -30.46 -1.69 12.76
CA VAL A 192 -29.92 -2.04 14.12
C VAL A 192 -29.00 -0.98 14.70
N PHE A 193 -29.21 0.26 14.38
CA PHE A 193 -28.31 1.33 14.81
C PHE A 193 -28.57 1.78 16.26
N HIS A 194 -27.52 1.73 17.10
CA HIS A 194 -27.52 2.17 18.49
C HIS A 194 -26.54 3.34 18.67
N PHE A 195 -27.04 4.56 18.77
CA PHE A 195 -26.18 5.74 18.96
C PHE A 195 -25.37 5.70 20.27
N SER A 196 -25.93 5.08 21.31
CA SER A 196 -25.26 4.90 22.62
C SER A 196 -23.96 4.11 22.54
N ASN A 197 -23.75 3.28 21.51
CA ASN A 197 -22.52 2.49 21.34
C ASN A 197 -21.27 3.36 21.25
N PHE A 198 -21.38 4.56 20.68
CA PHE A 198 -20.22 5.46 20.52
C PHE A 198 -19.63 5.96 21.86
N THR A 199 -20.41 5.90 22.92
CA THR A 199 -19.95 6.28 24.27
C THR A 199 -19.94 5.10 25.25
N ALA A 200 -20.25 3.89 24.79
CA ALA A 200 -20.23 2.69 25.61
C ALA A 200 -18.79 2.25 25.95
N GLY A 201 -18.63 1.37 26.91
CA GLY A 201 -17.37 0.70 27.20
C GLY A 201 -16.22 1.61 27.62
N GLY A 202 -16.50 2.69 28.39
CA GLY A 202 -15.48 3.62 28.88
C GLY A 202 -15.49 5.01 28.24
N GLY A 203 -16.58 5.38 27.54
CA GLY A 203 -16.75 6.68 26.89
C GLY A 203 -16.36 6.66 25.41
N PHE A 204 -16.40 7.84 24.78
CA PHE A 204 -16.13 7.97 23.34
C PHE A 204 -14.69 7.57 22.97
N ALA A 205 -13.71 7.97 23.77
CA ALA A 205 -12.29 7.69 23.56
C ALA A 205 -11.68 6.92 24.75
N PRO A 206 -12.06 5.64 24.97
CA PRO A 206 -11.67 4.89 26.17
C PRO A 206 -10.15 4.69 26.29
N TYR A 207 -9.43 4.73 25.17
CA TYR A 207 -7.97 4.59 25.13
C TYR A 207 -7.25 5.90 24.80
N GLY A 208 -7.98 7.04 24.84
CA GLY A 208 -7.45 8.36 24.54
C GLY A 208 -6.81 8.48 23.16
N PHE A 209 -5.93 9.46 23.00
CA PHE A 209 -5.21 9.69 21.75
C PHE A 209 -4.30 8.51 21.36
N HIS A 210 -3.77 7.76 22.33
CA HIS A 210 -2.93 6.59 22.05
C HIS A 210 -3.70 5.56 21.22
N GLY A 211 -4.94 5.25 21.58
CA GLY A 211 -5.78 4.33 20.82
C GLY A 211 -6.11 4.85 19.42
N ILE A 212 -6.42 6.16 19.30
CA ILE A 212 -6.72 6.80 18.01
C ILE A 212 -5.54 6.65 17.04
N PHE A 213 -4.31 6.90 17.49
CA PHE A 213 -3.13 6.80 16.65
C PHE A 213 -2.72 5.35 16.39
N ALA A 214 -2.80 4.47 17.41
CA ALA A 214 -2.49 3.06 17.25
C ALA A 214 -3.41 2.34 16.24
N ALA A 215 -4.65 2.80 16.08
CA ALA A 215 -5.59 2.25 15.11
C ALA A 215 -5.16 2.46 13.64
N LEU A 216 -4.37 3.51 13.34
CA LEU A 216 -4.01 3.89 11.98
C LEU A 216 -3.34 2.74 11.20
N PRO A 217 -2.23 2.13 11.67
CA PRO A 217 -1.55 1.06 10.96
C PRO A 217 -2.27 -0.30 11.05
N LEU A 218 -3.25 -0.45 11.95
CA LEU A 218 -3.94 -1.71 12.19
C LEU A 218 -5.08 -2.02 11.20
N GLY A 219 -5.08 -1.39 10.04
CA GLY A 219 -6.04 -1.65 8.96
C GLY A 219 -6.72 -0.42 8.38
N ILE A 220 -6.73 0.75 9.06
CA ILE A 220 -7.35 1.98 8.57
C ILE A 220 -6.57 2.53 7.38
N VAL A 221 -5.25 2.73 7.54
CA VAL A 221 -4.39 3.22 6.45
C VAL A 221 -4.36 2.21 5.32
N PHE A 222 -4.18 0.92 5.62
CA PHE A 222 -4.26 -0.17 4.63
C PHE A 222 -5.53 -0.11 3.79
N ALA A 223 -6.68 0.10 4.42
CA ALA A 223 -7.97 0.16 3.73
C ALA A 223 -8.05 1.34 2.74
N LEU A 224 -7.35 2.44 3.00
CA LEU A 224 -7.31 3.64 2.17
C LEU A 224 -6.14 3.68 1.17
N GLU A 225 -5.24 2.69 1.17
CA GLU A 225 -4.19 2.53 0.17
C GLU A 225 -4.79 2.14 -1.19
N GLY A 226 -4.10 2.49 -2.29
CA GLY A 226 -4.52 2.11 -3.64
C GLY A 226 -4.74 3.27 -4.61
N PHE A 227 -4.78 4.53 -4.13
CA PHE A 227 -4.91 5.70 -5.00
C PHE A 227 -3.72 5.83 -5.97
N GLU A 228 -2.56 5.33 -5.60
CA GLU A 228 -1.33 5.33 -6.40
C GLU A 228 -1.43 4.45 -7.65
N GLN A 229 -2.40 3.53 -7.74
CA GLN A 229 -2.55 2.68 -8.92
C GLN A 229 -2.86 3.48 -10.19
N ALA A 230 -3.58 4.61 -10.09
CA ALA A 230 -3.75 5.53 -11.22
C ALA A 230 -2.40 6.15 -11.67
N ILE A 231 -1.45 6.32 -10.75
CA ILE A 231 -0.11 6.86 -11.02
C ILE A 231 0.79 5.77 -11.60
N GLN A 232 0.65 4.52 -11.12
CA GLN A 232 1.40 3.39 -11.65
C GLN A 232 1.12 3.13 -13.14
N VAL A 233 -0.08 3.45 -13.60
CA VAL A 233 -0.47 3.38 -15.02
C VAL A 233 -0.44 4.73 -15.72
N GLY A 234 0.30 5.70 -15.18
CA GLY A 234 0.34 7.07 -15.68
C GLY A 234 0.77 7.19 -17.15
N GLY A 235 1.65 6.31 -17.64
CA GLY A 235 2.06 6.24 -19.04
C GLY A 235 0.94 5.82 -20.00
N GLU A 236 -0.08 5.10 -19.50
CA GLU A 236 -1.24 4.64 -20.26
C GLU A 236 -2.42 5.64 -20.20
N ALA A 237 -2.30 6.73 -19.41
CA ALA A 237 -3.38 7.66 -19.16
C ALA A 237 -3.65 8.61 -20.36
N GLU A 238 -4.93 8.74 -20.74
CA GLU A 238 -5.38 9.80 -21.63
C GLU A 238 -5.39 11.13 -20.89
N ASN A 239 -4.91 12.19 -21.51
CA ASN A 239 -4.84 13.54 -20.91
C ASN A 239 -4.34 13.51 -19.46
N PRO A 240 -3.14 12.93 -19.20
CA PRO A 240 -2.67 12.62 -17.85
C PRO A 240 -2.63 13.84 -16.93
N GLN A 241 -2.32 15.03 -17.48
CA GLN A 241 -2.29 16.29 -16.73
C GLN A 241 -3.60 16.64 -16.03
N ARG A 242 -4.74 16.21 -16.60
CA ARG A 242 -6.07 16.46 -16.04
C ARG A 242 -6.67 15.23 -15.36
N ASN A 243 -6.49 14.05 -15.96
CA ASN A 243 -7.17 12.84 -15.54
C ASN A 243 -6.53 12.21 -14.31
N ILE A 244 -5.19 12.22 -14.20
CA ILE A 244 -4.51 11.64 -13.03
C ILE A 244 -4.89 12.38 -11.73
N PRO A 245 -4.78 13.74 -11.62
CA PRO A 245 -5.18 14.43 -10.39
C PRO A 245 -6.64 14.19 -10.01
N ARG A 246 -7.54 14.20 -10.98
CA ARG A 246 -8.97 13.98 -10.73
C ARG A 246 -9.26 12.57 -10.26
N ALA A 247 -8.61 11.56 -10.85
CA ALA A 247 -8.77 10.18 -10.47
C ALA A 247 -8.24 9.92 -9.05
N VAL A 248 -7.02 10.40 -8.75
CA VAL A 248 -6.35 10.24 -7.45
C VAL A 248 -7.15 10.92 -6.34
N ILE A 249 -7.51 12.20 -6.52
CA ILE A 249 -8.26 12.96 -5.53
C ILE A 249 -9.68 12.41 -5.37
N GLY A 250 -10.35 12.11 -6.49
CA GLY A 250 -11.71 11.58 -6.49
C GLY A 250 -11.81 10.21 -5.80
N SER A 251 -10.88 9.30 -6.08
CA SER A 251 -10.85 7.98 -5.44
C SER A 251 -10.60 8.07 -3.93
N MET A 252 -9.69 8.97 -3.50
CA MET A 252 -9.44 9.22 -2.07
C MET A 252 -10.68 9.75 -1.33
N ILE A 253 -11.39 10.73 -1.92
CA ILE A 253 -12.61 11.29 -1.32
C ILE A 253 -13.68 10.21 -1.21
N ILE A 254 -13.95 9.49 -2.30
CA ILE A 254 -14.98 8.43 -2.33
C ILE A 254 -14.63 7.32 -1.32
N GLY A 255 -13.37 6.82 -1.33
CA GLY A 255 -12.91 5.79 -0.41
C GLY A 255 -13.04 6.22 1.05
N THR A 256 -12.57 7.44 1.39
CA THR A 256 -12.64 7.96 2.76
C THR A 256 -14.09 8.08 3.25
N ILE A 257 -15.01 8.58 2.41
CA ILE A 257 -16.43 8.69 2.78
C ILE A 257 -17.05 7.31 3.01
N ILE A 258 -16.82 6.36 2.12
CA ILE A 258 -17.36 4.99 2.25
C ILE A 258 -16.83 4.35 3.53
N TYR A 259 -15.55 4.41 3.81
CA TYR A 259 -14.96 3.78 4.99
C TYR A 259 -15.41 4.45 6.30
N LEU A 260 -15.54 5.77 6.31
CA LEU A 260 -16.07 6.48 7.48
C LEU A 260 -17.52 6.08 7.77
N LEU A 261 -18.37 5.97 6.72
CA LEU A 261 -19.75 5.52 6.87
C LEU A 261 -19.85 4.05 7.26
N LEU A 262 -18.93 3.20 6.78
CA LEU A 262 -18.81 1.81 7.21
C LEU A 262 -18.48 1.70 8.69
N GLU A 263 -17.54 2.51 9.20
CA GLU A 263 -17.21 2.55 10.63
C GLU A 263 -18.40 3.01 11.46
N VAL A 264 -19.11 4.07 11.04
CA VAL A 264 -20.34 4.53 11.70
C VAL A 264 -21.38 3.40 11.77
N ALA A 265 -21.63 2.73 10.63
CA ALA A 265 -22.58 1.63 10.57
C ALA A 265 -22.13 0.43 11.42
N PHE A 266 -20.83 0.13 11.42
CA PHE A 266 -20.25 -0.96 12.22
C PHE A 266 -20.43 -0.75 13.72
N VAL A 267 -19.94 0.38 14.23
CA VAL A 267 -20.02 0.73 15.66
C VAL A 267 -21.48 0.81 16.10
N GLY A 268 -22.32 1.47 15.32
CA GLY A 268 -23.75 1.58 15.61
C GLY A 268 -24.51 0.26 15.62
N ALA A 269 -24.07 -0.73 14.83
CA ALA A 269 -24.72 -2.04 14.74
C ALA A 269 -24.21 -3.07 15.77
N LEU A 270 -23.18 -2.77 16.55
CA LEU A 270 -22.69 -3.67 17.62
C LEU A 270 -23.79 -3.89 18.68
N ASN A 271 -23.82 -5.11 19.23
CA ASN A 271 -24.70 -5.37 20.36
C ASN A 271 -24.19 -4.60 21.60
N PRO A 272 -24.99 -3.70 22.21
CA PRO A 272 -24.57 -2.93 23.38
C PRO A 272 -24.08 -3.81 24.55
N ALA A 273 -24.66 -5.00 24.71
CA ALA A 273 -24.26 -5.95 25.77
C ALA A 273 -22.80 -6.40 25.64
N ASN A 274 -22.25 -6.45 24.42
CA ASN A 274 -20.86 -6.84 24.20
C ASN A 274 -19.88 -5.73 24.57
N LEU A 275 -20.33 -4.48 24.70
CA LEU A 275 -19.50 -3.32 25.01
C LEU A 275 -19.43 -2.99 26.49
N VAL A 276 -20.22 -3.67 27.33
CA VAL A 276 -20.25 -3.44 28.80
C VAL A 276 -18.86 -3.62 29.43
N HIS A 277 -18.07 -4.57 28.91
CA HIS A 277 -16.71 -4.87 29.41
C HIS A 277 -15.61 -4.20 28.56
N GLY A 278 -15.94 -3.20 27.74
CA GLY A 278 -15.01 -2.47 26.90
C GLY A 278 -14.90 -3.00 25.47
N TRP A 279 -13.90 -2.51 24.74
CA TRP A 279 -13.77 -2.70 23.30
C TRP A 279 -12.80 -3.80 22.87
N SER A 280 -12.20 -4.51 23.82
CA SER A 280 -11.22 -5.57 23.51
C SER A 280 -11.84 -6.73 22.69
N MET A 281 -13.12 -7.05 22.93
CA MET A 281 -13.83 -8.14 22.25
C MET A 281 -15.29 -7.78 21.88
N PRO A 282 -15.54 -6.76 21.06
CA PRO A 282 -16.89 -6.35 20.67
C PRO A 282 -17.60 -7.44 19.85
N ILE A 283 -16.82 -8.27 19.17
CA ILE A 283 -17.22 -9.53 18.53
C ILE A 283 -16.20 -10.59 18.95
N SER A 284 -16.63 -11.71 19.49
CA SER A 284 -15.78 -12.75 20.06
C SER A 284 -15.65 -13.99 19.18
N GLY A 285 -14.55 -14.74 19.37
CA GLY A 285 -14.30 -16.03 18.75
C GLY A 285 -14.20 -15.97 17.22
N VAL A 286 -14.56 -17.08 16.58
CA VAL A 286 -14.49 -17.24 15.11
C VAL A 286 -15.32 -16.19 14.37
N LYS A 287 -16.38 -15.66 14.98
CA LYS A 287 -17.25 -14.63 14.42
C LYS A 287 -16.52 -13.29 14.15
N ALA A 288 -15.42 -13.02 14.85
CA ALA A 288 -14.59 -11.85 14.65
C ALA A 288 -13.87 -11.83 13.28
N PHE A 289 -13.76 -12.98 12.62
CA PHE A 289 -13.17 -13.06 11.27
C PHE A 289 -14.17 -12.78 10.13
N GLY A 290 -15.46 -12.57 10.46
CA GLY A 290 -16.49 -12.13 9.53
C GLY A 290 -17.38 -11.07 10.20
N PRO A 291 -16.82 -9.91 10.59
CA PRO A 291 -17.50 -8.98 11.49
C PRO A 291 -18.81 -8.46 10.93
N TYR A 292 -18.84 -7.97 9.70
CA TYR A 292 -20.08 -7.48 9.09
C TYR A 292 -21.10 -8.60 8.83
N ALA A 293 -20.65 -9.80 8.40
CA ALA A 293 -21.56 -10.93 8.23
C ALA A 293 -22.15 -11.39 9.57
N THR A 294 -21.40 -11.27 10.65
CA THR A 294 -21.87 -11.51 12.02
C THR A 294 -22.93 -10.47 12.41
N LEU A 295 -22.67 -9.19 12.21
CA LEU A 295 -23.65 -8.13 12.49
C LEU A 295 -24.93 -8.30 11.67
N ALA A 296 -24.82 -8.59 10.39
CA ALA A 296 -25.97 -8.86 9.53
C ALA A 296 -26.78 -10.06 10.02
N THR A 297 -26.12 -11.14 10.45
CA THR A 297 -26.80 -12.33 10.99
C THR A 297 -27.51 -12.02 12.30
N THR A 298 -26.88 -11.30 13.22
CA THR A 298 -27.48 -10.94 14.52
C THR A 298 -28.61 -9.94 14.37
N ALA A 299 -28.58 -9.11 13.33
CA ALA A 299 -29.65 -8.18 12.95
C ALA A 299 -30.84 -8.85 12.23
N GLY A 300 -30.81 -10.17 12.01
CA GLY A 300 -31.85 -10.86 11.23
C GLY A 300 -31.77 -10.66 9.72
N LEU A 301 -30.67 -10.03 9.22
CA LEU A 301 -30.43 -9.74 7.80
C LEU A 301 -29.68 -10.91 7.12
N GLY A 302 -30.28 -12.10 7.09
CA GLY A 302 -29.67 -13.32 6.53
C GLY A 302 -29.25 -13.17 5.07
N TRP A 303 -30.03 -12.44 4.27
CA TRP A 303 -29.71 -12.13 2.87
C TRP A 303 -28.42 -11.30 2.74
N LEU A 304 -28.24 -10.28 3.61
CA LEU A 304 -27.05 -9.45 3.64
C LEU A 304 -25.82 -10.26 4.08
N SER A 305 -25.98 -11.11 5.12
CA SER A 305 -24.92 -12.02 5.54
C SER A 305 -24.44 -12.92 4.40
N THR A 306 -25.36 -13.41 3.55
CA THR A 306 -25.00 -14.21 2.38
C THR A 306 -24.24 -13.39 1.33
N LEU A 307 -24.71 -12.17 1.02
CA LEU A 307 -24.02 -11.26 0.11
C LEU A 307 -22.60 -10.93 0.61
N LEU A 308 -22.45 -10.69 1.91
CA LEU A 308 -21.14 -10.39 2.54
C LEU A 308 -20.17 -11.57 2.45
N ILE A 309 -20.64 -12.80 2.55
CA ILE A 309 -19.79 -13.98 2.35
C ILE A 309 -19.37 -14.13 0.89
N ILE A 310 -20.25 -13.84 -0.06
CA ILE A 310 -19.91 -13.81 -1.49
C ILE A 310 -18.87 -12.71 -1.75
N ASP A 311 -19.10 -11.52 -1.22
CA ASP A 311 -18.19 -10.39 -1.40
C ASP A 311 -16.82 -10.63 -0.74
N ALA A 312 -16.77 -11.32 0.38
CA ALA A 312 -15.51 -11.69 1.03
C ALA A 312 -14.63 -12.62 0.17
N VAL A 313 -15.17 -13.19 -0.91
CA VAL A 313 -14.40 -13.87 -1.96
C VAL A 313 -14.14 -12.94 -3.14
N VAL A 314 -15.17 -12.21 -3.61
CA VAL A 314 -15.10 -11.41 -4.86
C VAL A 314 -14.22 -10.18 -4.70
N SER A 315 -14.44 -9.37 -3.65
CA SER A 315 -13.68 -8.12 -3.45
C SER A 315 -12.20 -8.37 -3.18
N PRO A 316 -11.80 -9.24 -2.23
CA PRO A 316 -10.40 -9.59 -2.02
C PRO A 316 -9.75 -10.24 -3.24
N ALA A 317 -10.44 -11.18 -3.92
CA ALA A 317 -9.88 -11.83 -5.11
C ALA A 317 -9.59 -10.81 -6.23
N GLY A 318 -10.47 -9.85 -6.45
CA GLY A 318 -10.25 -8.78 -7.42
C GLY A 318 -9.00 -7.95 -7.09
N THR A 319 -8.83 -7.58 -5.82
CA THR A 319 -7.63 -6.85 -5.36
C THR A 319 -6.38 -7.72 -5.49
N GLY A 320 -6.40 -8.96 -5.02
CA GLY A 320 -5.28 -9.89 -5.13
C GLY A 320 -4.81 -10.11 -6.58
N LEU A 321 -5.76 -10.24 -7.52
CA LEU A 321 -5.46 -10.35 -8.96
C LEU A 321 -4.73 -9.12 -9.49
N VAL A 322 -5.20 -7.91 -9.15
CA VAL A 322 -4.57 -6.65 -9.56
C VAL A 322 -3.14 -6.58 -9.02
N TYR A 323 -2.94 -6.90 -7.74
CA TYR A 323 -1.63 -6.74 -7.11
C TYR A 323 -0.61 -7.82 -7.51
N ILE A 324 -1.01 -9.03 -7.90
CA ILE A 324 -0.10 -9.97 -8.58
C ILE A 324 0.38 -9.37 -9.90
N GLY A 325 -0.49 -8.75 -10.68
CA GLY A 325 -0.13 -8.03 -11.89
C GLY A 325 0.80 -6.84 -11.63
N THR A 326 0.49 -6.01 -10.63
CA THR A 326 1.31 -4.86 -10.24
C THR A 326 2.69 -5.30 -9.74
N SER A 327 2.78 -6.31 -8.86
CA SER A 327 4.06 -6.82 -8.36
C SER A 327 4.94 -7.39 -9.47
N SER A 328 4.33 -8.02 -10.48
CA SER A 328 5.08 -8.53 -11.63
C SER A 328 5.64 -7.40 -12.51
N ARG A 329 4.88 -6.32 -12.71
CA ARG A 329 5.35 -5.12 -13.44
C ARG A 329 6.45 -4.38 -12.68
N LEU A 330 6.32 -4.26 -11.36
CA LEU A 330 7.37 -3.68 -10.51
C LEU A 330 8.65 -4.52 -10.54
N SER A 331 8.55 -5.86 -10.47
CA SER A 331 9.69 -6.77 -10.64
C SER A 331 10.36 -6.56 -12.00
N TYR A 332 9.56 -6.46 -13.06
CA TYR A 332 10.04 -6.17 -14.42
C TYR A 332 10.82 -4.85 -14.46
N GLY A 333 10.27 -3.79 -13.87
CA GLY A 333 10.94 -2.49 -13.78
C GLY A 333 12.25 -2.53 -13.00
N LEU A 334 12.28 -3.23 -11.85
CA LEU A 334 13.49 -3.42 -11.05
C LEU A 334 14.58 -4.19 -11.83
N GLY A 335 14.18 -5.17 -12.64
CA GLY A 335 15.11 -5.91 -13.51
C GLY A 335 15.62 -5.08 -14.69
N ARG A 336 14.77 -4.23 -15.31
CA ARG A 336 15.17 -3.32 -16.40
C ARG A 336 16.15 -2.25 -15.93
N ASN A 337 15.96 -1.73 -14.74
CA ASN A 337 16.87 -0.75 -14.14
C ASN A 337 18.18 -1.38 -13.61
N GLU A 338 18.42 -2.67 -13.90
CA GLU A 338 19.59 -3.42 -13.42
C GLU A 338 19.76 -3.40 -11.90
N TYR A 339 18.65 -3.23 -11.16
CA TYR A 339 18.67 -3.41 -9.71
C TYR A 339 18.68 -4.89 -9.31
N PHE A 340 18.11 -5.74 -10.18
CA PHE A 340 18.08 -7.19 -10.08
C PHE A 340 18.40 -7.85 -11.43
N PRO A 341 18.64 -9.18 -11.48
CA PRO A 341 18.99 -9.88 -12.71
C PRO A 341 18.00 -9.65 -13.85
N ARG A 342 18.48 -9.34 -15.05
CA ARG A 342 17.65 -9.12 -16.25
C ARG A 342 16.72 -10.28 -16.59
N ALA A 343 16.98 -11.48 -16.07
CA ALA A 343 16.08 -12.62 -16.23
C ALA A 343 14.67 -12.33 -15.69
N ILE A 344 14.54 -11.46 -14.67
CA ILE A 344 13.25 -11.06 -14.10
C ILE A 344 12.44 -10.21 -15.08
N SER A 345 13.09 -9.43 -15.95
CA SER A 345 12.42 -8.58 -16.94
C SER A 345 12.14 -9.28 -18.27
N ARG A 346 12.31 -10.61 -18.38
CA ARG A 346 11.93 -11.35 -19.59
C ARG A 346 10.43 -11.44 -19.73
N VAL A 347 9.92 -11.08 -20.91
CA VAL A 347 8.49 -11.15 -21.28
C VAL A 347 8.24 -12.41 -22.10
N SER A 348 7.13 -13.07 -21.87
CA SER A 348 6.67 -14.20 -22.68
C SER A 348 6.16 -13.73 -24.05
N ARG A 349 5.93 -14.65 -25.01
CA ARG A 349 5.30 -14.33 -26.31
C ARG A 349 3.94 -13.63 -26.21
N ARG A 350 3.29 -13.66 -25.04
CA ARG A 350 2.00 -12.99 -24.75
C ARG A 350 2.17 -11.60 -24.12
N GLY A 351 3.39 -11.04 -24.09
CA GLY A 351 3.66 -9.75 -23.45
C GLY A 351 3.59 -9.78 -21.92
N VAL A 352 3.68 -10.97 -21.28
CA VAL A 352 3.52 -11.12 -19.83
C VAL A 352 4.86 -11.49 -19.19
N PRO A 353 5.31 -10.82 -18.12
CA PRO A 353 6.56 -11.12 -17.41
C PRO A 353 6.39 -12.37 -16.52
N PHE A 354 6.43 -13.54 -17.14
CA PHE A 354 6.16 -14.83 -16.48
C PHE A 354 7.05 -15.10 -15.27
N VAL A 355 8.37 -14.82 -15.38
CA VAL A 355 9.32 -15.01 -14.28
C VAL A 355 8.94 -14.13 -13.08
N SER A 356 8.55 -12.88 -13.33
CA SER A 356 8.09 -11.96 -12.30
C SER A 356 6.81 -12.43 -11.60
N ILE A 357 5.86 -13.02 -12.34
CA ILE A 357 4.65 -13.63 -11.75
C ILE A 357 5.02 -14.81 -10.86
N CYS A 358 5.94 -15.68 -11.30
CA CYS A 358 6.42 -16.80 -10.48
C CYS A 358 7.09 -16.30 -9.20
N ILE A 359 7.91 -15.26 -9.28
CA ILE A 359 8.53 -14.63 -8.09
C ILE A 359 7.46 -14.07 -7.15
N ALA A 360 6.47 -13.33 -7.68
CA ALA A 360 5.37 -12.79 -6.88
C ALA A 360 4.57 -13.90 -6.20
N PHE A 361 4.30 -15.01 -6.88
CA PHE A 361 3.66 -16.18 -6.31
C PHE A 361 4.51 -16.80 -5.19
N VAL A 362 5.78 -17.09 -5.43
CA VAL A 362 6.66 -17.75 -4.45
C VAL A 362 6.86 -16.85 -3.22
N VAL A 363 7.15 -15.56 -3.42
CA VAL A 363 7.34 -14.64 -2.29
C VAL A 363 6.04 -14.42 -1.54
N GLY A 364 4.91 -14.27 -2.24
CA GLY A 364 3.60 -14.21 -1.61
C GLY A 364 3.28 -15.46 -0.77
N MET A 365 3.65 -16.65 -1.24
CA MET A 365 3.51 -17.88 -0.46
C MET A 365 4.41 -17.92 0.78
N LEU A 366 5.64 -17.37 0.67
CA LEU A 366 6.55 -17.29 1.82
C LEU A 366 6.01 -16.37 2.93
N THR A 367 5.16 -15.38 2.63
CA THR A 367 4.58 -14.49 3.65
C THR A 367 3.58 -15.19 4.56
N PHE A 368 2.96 -16.30 4.13
CA PHE A 368 2.08 -17.10 4.99
C PHE A 368 2.81 -17.80 6.15
N LEU A 369 4.11 -18.03 6.03
CA LEU A 369 4.86 -18.79 7.04
C LEU A 369 5.12 -17.99 8.33
N PRO A 370 5.69 -16.75 8.26
CA PRO A 370 5.95 -15.95 9.46
C PRO A 370 4.71 -15.17 9.95
N PHE A 371 3.75 -14.87 9.05
CA PHE A 371 2.60 -14.01 9.33
C PHE A 371 1.30 -14.62 8.81
N PRO A 372 0.84 -15.76 9.32
CA PRO A 372 -0.32 -16.46 8.79
C PRO A 372 -1.65 -15.82 9.26
N SER A 373 -1.72 -14.49 9.34
CA SER A 373 -2.92 -13.75 9.72
C SER A 373 -2.99 -12.38 9.06
N TRP A 374 -4.18 -11.99 8.64
CA TRP A 374 -4.46 -10.69 8.03
C TRP A 374 -3.88 -9.52 8.85
N ALA A 375 -4.12 -9.47 10.14
CA ALA A 375 -3.66 -8.39 11.01
C ALA A 375 -2.12 -8.33 11.09
N GLY A 376 -1.44 -9.47 11.07
CA GLY A 376 0.02 -9.54 11.11
C GLY A 376 0.67 -8.96 9.84
N LEU A 377 0.11 -9.27 8.68
CA LEU A 377 0.61 -8.75 7.40
C LEU A 377 0.25 -7.29 7.16
N VAL A 378 -0.96 -6.86 7.57
CA VAL A 378 -1.46 -5.50 7.31
C VAL A 378 -0.54 -4.43 7.89
N GLY A 379 -0.10 -4.55 9.13
CA GLY A 379 0.81 -3.57 9.73
C GLY A 379 2.13 -3.43 8.97
N LEU A 380 2.70 -4.55 8.51
CA LEU A 380 3.94 -4.58 7.73
C LEU A 380 3.75 -3.91 6.36
N VAL A 381 2.69 -4.27 5.64
CA VAL A 381 2.37 -3.70 4.32
C VAL A 381 2.09 -2.22 4.42
N THR A 382 1.24 -1.80 5.36
CA THR A 382 0.96 -0.38 5.61
C THR A 382 2.25 0.40 5.83
N SER A 383 3.18 -0.12 6.63
CA SER A 383 4.45 0.57 6.88
C SER A 383 5.32 0.65 5.62
N ALA A 384 5.38 -0.40 4.81
CA ALA A 384 6.10 -0.39 3.52
C ALA A 384 5.49 0.63 2.55
N THR A 385 4.17 0.64 2.43
CA THR A 385 3.42 1.58 1.57
C THR A 385 3.65 3.03 2.00
N VAL A 386 3.58 3.30 3.30
CA VAL A 386 3.75 4.66 3.82
C VAL A 386 5.19 5.16 3.66
N ILE A 387 6.20 4.28 3.76
CA ILE A 387 7.60 4.62 3.41
C ILE A 387 7.70 4.95 1.91
N MET A 388 7.05 4.19 1.03
CA MET A 388 6.98 4.51 -0.39
C MET A 388 6.31 5.87 -0.63
N TYR A 389 5.17 6.13 0.01
CA TYR A 389 4.47 7.42 -0.10
C TYR A 389 5.29 8.59 0.43
N ALA A 390 6.09 8.38 1.49
CA ALA A 390 6.98 9.39 2.06
C ALA A 390 8.06 9.86 1.09
N MET A 391 8.43 9.06 0.10
CA MET A 391 9.39 9.47 -0.94
C MET A 391 8.82 10.56 -1.86
N ALA A 392 7.50 10.62 -2.04
CA ALA A 392 6.86 11.57 -2.96
C ALA A 392 7.00 13.05 -2.56
N PRO A 393 6.73 13.48 -1.30
CA PRO A 393 6.93 14.88 -0.90
C PRO A 393 8.39 15.33 -1.00
N LEU A 394 9.34 14.43 -0.77
CA LEU A 394 10.78 14.71 -0.96
C LEU A 394 11.09 14.90 -2.46
N SER A 395 10.59 13.99 -3.30
CA SER A 395 10.76 14.04 -4.75
C SER A 395 10.11 15.29 -5.35
N LEU A 396 8.88 15.63 -4.91
CA LEU A 396 8.18 16.83 -5.39
C LEU A 396 8.96 18.10 -5.07
N ALA A 397 9.42 18.25 -3.84
CA ALA A 397 10.19 19.43 -3.44
C ALA A 397 11.53 19.52 -4.19
N GLY A 398 12.23 18.39 -4.36
CA GLY A 398 13.46 18.30 -5.12
C GLY A 398 13.27 18.65 -6.60
N LEU A 399 12.28 18.05 -7.25
CA LEU A 399 11.96 18.29 -8.65
C LEU A 399 11.41 19.70 -8.92
N ARG A 400 10.69 20.32 -7.98
CA ARG A 400 10.31 21.72 -8.11
C ARG A 400 11.51 22.67 -8.08
N LYS A 401 12.55 22.29 -7.33
CA LYS A 401 13.79 23.08 -7.24
C LYS A 401 14.69 22.90 -8.46
N GLN A 402 14.77 21.69 -9.01
CA GLN A 402 15.71 21.32 -10.08
C GLN A 402 15.09 21.34 -11.49
N ASP A 403 13.76 21.33 -11.58
CA ASP A 403 13.00 21.45 -12.84
C ASP A 403 11.87 22.49 -12.66
N PRO A 404 12.23 23.78 -12.40
CA PRO A 404 11.27 24.83 -12.04
C PRO A 404 10.37 25.24 -13.20
N ASP A 405 10.87 25.18 -14.45
CA ASP A 405 10.20 25.69 -15.65
C ASP A 405 9.23 24.68 -16.25
N ARG A 406 9.19 23.46 -15.73
CA ARG A 406 8.30 22.42 -16.22
C ARG A 406 6.84 22.77 -16.00
N PRO A 407 5.99 22.70 -17.06
CA PRO A 407 4.57 22.96 -16.95
C PRO A 407 3.87 22.01 -15.98
N ARG A 408 3.14 22.56 -15.02
CA ARG A 408 2.38 21.81 -14.01
C ARG A 408 0.91 22.14 -14.12
N ALA A 409 0.13 21.27 -14.76
CA ALA A 409 -1.32 21.46 -14.92
C ALA A 409 -2.07 21.41 -13.59
N TYR A 410 -1.61 20.55 -12.67
CA TYR A 410 -2.01 20.57 -11.26
C TYR A 410 -0.79 20.96 -10.42
N ARG A 411 -0.94 21.97 -9.60
CA ARG A 411 0.12 22.46 -8.69
C ARG A 411 -0.39 22.48 -7.27
N LEU A 412 0.25 21.69 -6.39
CA LEU A 412 -0.08 21.64 -4.97
C LEU A 412 0.07 23.03 -4.34
N PRO A 413 -1.00 23.62 -3.76
CA PRO A 413 -0.89 24.89 -3.07
C PRO A 413 -0.01 24.74 -1.83
N ALA A 414 0.65 25.83 -1.40
CA ALA A 414 1.48 25.87 -0.19
C ALA A 414 2.41 24.64 -0.03
N ALA A 415 3.00 24.13 -1.11
CA ALA A 415 3.84 22.92 -1.07
C ALA A 415 5.05 23.03 -0.12
N SER A 416 5.53 24.27 0.14
CA SER A 416 6.59 24.53 1.15
C SER A 416 6.18 24.13 2.57
N VAL A 417 4.87 24.03 2.84
CA VAL A 417 4.32 23.59 4.13
C VAL A 417 3.74 22.19 4.02
N LEU A 418 2.99 21.90 2.94
CA LEU A 418 2.27 20.63 2.80
C LEU A 418 3.21 19.45 2.51
N CYS A 419 4.33 19.65 1.80
CA CYS A 419 5.30 18.57 1.57
C CYS A 419 6.01 18.15 2.87
N PRO A 420 6.63 19.04 3.67
CA PRO A 420 7.22 18.63 4.94
C PRO A 420 6.17 18.06 5.93
N LEU A 421 4.96 18.62 5.96
CA LEU A 421 3.87 18.09 6.79
C LEU A 421 3.49 16.65 6.36
N SER A 422 3.32 16.38 5.07
CA SER A 422 2.99 15.04 4.58
C SER A 422 4.10 14.03 4.87
N PHE A 423 5.37 14.44 4.79
CA PHE A 423 6.50 13.59 5.14
C PHE A 423 6.52 13.27 6.64
N VAL A 424 6.29 14.26 7.50
CA VAL A 424 6.19 14.05 8.96
C VAL A 424 5.02 13.13 9.30
N CYS A 425 3.84 13.36 8.72
CA CYS A 425 2.67 12.50 8.94
C CYS A 425 2.92 11.06 8.50
N ALA A 426 3.60 10.84 7.38
CA ALA A 426 4.00 9.50 6.95
C ALA A 426 4.93 8.83 7.97
N ASN A 427 5.95 9.54 8.47
CA ASN A 427 6.84 9.01 9.51
C ASN A 427 6.08 8.67 10.81
N LEU A 428 5.09 9.48 11.20
CA LEU A 428 4.24 9.19 12.37
C LEU A 428 3.40 7.92 12.17
N ILE A 429 2.81 7.69 10.98
CA ILE A 429 2.08 6.44 10.71
C ILE A 429 3.00 5.22 10.82
N VAL A 430 4.21 5.30 10.26
CA VAL A 430 5.22 4.23 10.41
C VAL A 430 5.55 4.01 11.88
N TYR A 431 5.78 5.07 12.65
CA TYR A 431 6.06 5.01 14.08
C TYR A 431 4.93 4.32 14.88
N PHE A 432 3.66 4.64 14.55
CA PHE A 432 2.49 4.04 15.22
C PHE A 432 2.34 2.53 14.95
N ALA A 433 2.95 1.99 13.90
CA ALA A 433 2.95 0.54 13.65
C ALA A 433 3.71 -0.26 14.71
N GLY A 434 4.54 0.42 15.52
CA GLY A 434 5.25 -0.15 16.64
C GLY A 434 6.55 -0.88 16.26
N PHE A 435 7.43 -1.01 17.24
CA PHE A 435 8.79 -1.52 17.04
C PHE A 435 8.81 -2.92 16.40
N SER A 436 7.93 -3.83 16.80
CA SER A 436 7.90 -5.19 16.25
C SER A 436 7.65 -5.20 14.74
N THR A 437 6.66 -4.45 14.28
CA THR A 437 6.30 -4.35 12.85
C THR A 437 7.43 -3.72 12.06
N ILE A 438 7.99 -2.61 12.57
CA ILE A 438 9.09 -1.89 11.94
C ILE A 438 10.33 -2.78 11.87
N PHE A 439 10.65 -3.54 12.91
CA PHE A 439 11.80 -4.46 12.91
C PHE A 439 11.72 -5.46 11.75
N TRP A 440 10.58 -6.15 11.58
CA TRP A 440 10.43 -7.11 10.49
C TRP A 440 10.44 -6.45 9.11
N LEU A 441 9.84 -5.27 8.98
CA LEU A 441 9.95 -4.49 7.75
C LEU A 441 11.42 -4.16 7.43
N TYR A 442 12.20 -3.78 8.44
CA TYR A 442 13.61 -3.44 8.23
C TYR A 442 14.49 -4.65 7.89
N VAL A 443 14.12 -5.83 8.38
CA VAL A 443 14.74 -7.08 7.90
C VAL A 443 14.50 -7.25 6.40
N LEU A 444 13.27 -7.03 5.92
CA LEU A 444 12.94 -7.11 4.49
C LEU A 444 13.63 -6.00 3.67
N ILE A 445 13.74 -4.79 4.22
CA ILE A 445 14.51 -3.69 3.60
C ILE A 445 15.98 -4.09 3.48
N ALA A 446 16.58 -4.60 4.55
CA ALA A 446 17.98 -5.02 4.56
C ALA A 446 18.25 -6.16 3.56
N ILE A 447 17.35 -7.13 3.45
CA ILE A 447 17.42 -8.20 2.45
C ILE A 447 17.44 -7.60 1.04
N GLY A 448 16.57 -6.63 0.74
CA GLY A 448 16.53 -5.97 -0.56
C GLY A 448 17.82 -5.22 -0.89
N PHE A 449 18.32 -4.41 0.05
CA PHE A 449 19.58 -3.67 -0.13
C PHE A 449 20.79 -4.60 -0.27
N LEU A 450 20.81 -5.70 0.49
CA LEU A 450 21.86 -6.72 0.37
C LEU A 450 21.79 -7.41 -1.00
N ALA A 451 20.61 -7.83 -1.44
CA ALA A 451 20.42 -8.46 -2.73
C ALA A 451 20.81 -7.51 -3.89
N PHE A 452 20.43 -6.23 -3.80
CA PHE A 452 20.87 -5.19 -4.74
C PHE A 452 22.41 -5.07 -4.74
N GLY A 453 23.03 -4.92 -3.59
CA GLY A 453 24.49 -4.77 -3.47
C GLY A 453 25.27 -5.99 -4.01
N VAL A 454 24.82 -7.20 -3.65
CA VAL A 454 25.40 -8.45 -4.17
C VAL A 454 25.28 -8.51 -5.69
N TYR A 455 24.08 -8.23 -6.22
CA TYR A 455 23.89 -8.25 -7.67
C TYR A 455 24.78 -7.22 -8.38
N GLN A 456 24.85 -5.98 -7.89
CA GLN A 456 25.74 -4.95 -8.44
C GLN A 456 27.21 -5.37 -8.41
N ALA A 457 27.65 -6.08 -7.36
CA ALA A 457 29.01 -6.59 -7.27
C ALA A 457 29.35 -7.66 -8.34
N THR A 458 28.34 -8.43 -8.79
CA THR A 458 28.51 -9.45 -9.86
C THR A 458 28.56 -8.85 -11.27
N LEU A 459 28.14 -7.59 -11.44
CA LEU A 459 28.12 -6.95 -12.76
C LEU A 459 29.51 -6.41 -13.15
N PRO A 460 29.85 -6.44 -14.47
CA PRO A 460 30.98 -5.70 -15.00
C PRO A 460 30.88 -4.21 -14.65
N ALA A 461 31.98 -3.54 -14.39
CA ALA A 461 32.02 -2.13 -13.96
C ALA A 461 31.22 -1.19 -14.89
N ALA A 462 31.26 -1.44 -16.21
CA ALA A 462 30.54 -0.64 -17.20
C ALA A 462 29.00 -0.78 -17.14
N ARG A 463 28.48 -1.81 -16.47
CA ARG A 463 27.03 -2.06 -16.31
C ARG A 463 26.53 -1.80 -14.90
N ARG A 464 27.42 -1.49 -13.96
CA ARG A 464 27.00 -1.17 -12.60
C ARG A 464 26.20 0.12 -12.57
N THR A 465 25.14 0.11 -11.82
CA THR A 465 24.32 1.29 -11.59
C THR A 465 25.16 2.36 -10.88
N ILE A 466 25.22 3.55 -11.47
CA ILE A 466 25.94 4.69 -10.88
C ILE A 466 25.08 5.26 -9.74
N ILE A 467 25.60 5.17 -8.51
CA ILE A 467 24.94 5.70 -7.32
C ILE A 467 25.42 7.12 -7.06
N ASP A 468 24.51 8.09 -7.04
CA ASP A 468 24.79 9.43 -6.55
C ASP A 468 24.67 9.45 -5.03
N TRP A 469 25.78 9.13 -4.34
CA TRP A 469 25.84 9.08 -2.89
C TRP A 469 25.48 10.41 -2.23
N ARG A 470 25.77 11.54 -2.87
CA ARG A 470 25.41 12.85 -2.34
C ARG A 470 23.90 13.05 -2.33
N ALA A 471 23.21 12.63 -3.37
CA ALA A 471 21.76 12.74 -3.46
C ALA A 471 21.04 11.74 -2.55
N ALA A 472 21.65 10.59 -2.25
CA ALA A 472 21.03 9.50 -1.50
C ALA A 472 21.49 9.40 -0.03
N GLN A 473 22.42 10.23 0.44
CA GLN A 473 23.06 10.13 1.77
C GLN A 473 22.10 10.18 2.96
N TRP A 474 20.91 10.76 2.79
CA TRP A 474 19.89 10.90 3.82
C TRP A 474 19.05 9.62 4.02
N ILE A 475 19.03 8.70 3.05
CA ILE A 475 18.14 7.52 3.06
C ILE A 475 18.47 6.58 4.22
N LEU A 476 19.74 6.18 4.35
CA LEU A 476 20.14 5.28 5.44
C LEU A 476 19.97 5.90 6.83
N PRO A 477 20.36 7.17 7.09
CA PRO A 477 20.06 7.84 8.35
C PRO A 477 18.57 7.98 8.64
N TRP A 478 17.73 8.23 7.62
CA TRP A 478 16.29 8.25 7.77
C TRP A 478 15.75 6.92 8.28
N LEU A 479 16.07 5.85 7.57
CA LEU A 479 15.65 4.52 7.96
C LEU A 479 16.19 4.14 9.34
N ALA A 480 17.49 4.30 9.59
CA ALA A 480 18.09 3.99 10.89
C ALA A 480 17.48 4.80 12.05
N GLY A 481 17.22 6.08 11.83
CA GLY A 481 16.59 6.93 12.85
C GLY A 481 15.17 6.48 13.20
N LEU A 482 14.35 6.11 12.21
CA LEU A 482 12.98 5.64 12.46
C LEU A 482 12.96 4.37 13.33
N ILE A 483 13.79 3.37 13.06
CA ILE A 483 13.83 2.15 13.88
C ILE A 483 14.36 2.42 15.28
N ILE A 484 15.37 3.31 15.43
CA ILE A 484 15.90 3.70 16.73
C ILE A 484 14.84 4.43 17.55
N ILE A 485 14.14 5.40 16.94
CA ILE A 485 13.06 6.14 17.63
C ILE A 485 11.92 5.19 18.00
N SER A 486 11.57 4.24 17.14
CA SER A 486 10.54 3.25 17.43
C SER A 486 10.96 2.30 18.56
N TRP A 487 12.24 1.90 18.62
CA TRP A 487 12.76 1.08 19.72
C TRP A 487 12.75 1.80 21.06
N LEU A 488 13.01 3.12 21.07
CA LEU A 488 12.94 3.96 22.27
C LEU A 488 11.51 4.38 22.63
N GLY A 489 10.58 4.24 21.70
CA GLY A 489 9.21 4.75 21.78
C GLY A 489 8.25 3.85 22.55
N ARG A 490 6.96 4.21 22.51
CA ARG A 490 5.90 3.57 23.29
C ARG A 490 4.92 2.73 22.51
N TYR A 491 4.97 2.81 21.18
CA TYR A 491 4.17 1.97 20.31
C TYR A 491 4.93 0.66 20.08
N ASP A 492 4.57 -0.35 20.85
CA ASP A 492 5.12 -1.70 20.76
C ASP A 492 4.00 -2.70 20.43
N GLY A 493 4.27 -3.56 19.49
CA GLY A 493 3.49 -4.77 19.29
C GLY A 493 4.03 -5.92 20.15
N SER A 494 3.68 -7.16 19.83
CA SER A 494 4.34 -8.33 20.44
C SER A 494 5.84 -8.27 20.13
N PRO A 495 6.73 -8.33 21.14
CA PRO A 495 8.16 -8.16 20.90
C PRO A 495 8.70 -9.20 19.91
N PRO A 496 9.53 -8.81 18.92
CA PRO A 496 10.11 -9.76 18.01
C PRO A 496 11.12 -10.64 18.74
N THR A 497 11.05 -11.95 18.50
CA THR A 497 12.02 -12.92 19.02
C THR A 497 12.89 -13.39 17.87
N VAL A 498 14.21 -13.15 17.99
CA VAL A 498 15.21 -13.52 16.98
C VAL A 498 16.25 -14.41 17.63
N PHE A 499 16.45 -15.62 17.11
CA PHE A 499 17.36 -16.62 17.67
C PHE A 499 17.17 -16.88 19.19
N GLY A 500 15.90 -16.88 19.66
CA GLY A 500 15.58 -17.08 21.07
C GLY A 500 15.74 -15.85 21.97
N VAL A 501 16.17 -14.71 21.42
CA VAL A 501 16.28 -13.43 22.14
C VAL A 501 15.08 -12.56 21.82
N THR A 502 14.32 -12.19 22.84
CA THR A 502 13.19 -11.26 22.70
C THR A 502 13.70 -9.82 22.77
N LEU A 503 13.51 -9.08 21.69
CA LEU A 503 13.92 -7.68 21.57
C LEU A 503 12.78 -6.80 22.11
N LEU A 504 12.93 -6.28 23.31
CA LEU A 504 11.93 -5.42 23.94
C LEU A 504 12.14 -3.96 23.52
N ALA A 505 11.06 -3.25 23.19
CA ALA A 505 11.08 -1.80 23.14
C ALA A 505 11.38 -1.25 24.55
N THR A 506 12.23 -0.24 24.63
CA THR A 506 12.75 0.24 25.92
C THR A 506 11.81 1.20 26.64
N LYS A 507 10.84 1.79 25.92
CA LYS A 507 9.84 2.76 26.44
C LYS A 507 10.46 3.93 27.22
N HIS A 508 11.66 4.36 26.81
CA HIS A 508 12.41 5.41 27.52
C HIS A 508 11.87 6.81 27.24
N LEU A 509 11.16 7.00 26.11
CA LEU A 509 10.63 8.32 25.76
C LEU A 509 9.38 8.64 26.58
N PRO A 510 9.31 9.85 27.20
CA PRO A 510 8.12 10.30 27.92
C PRO A 510 6.92 10.45 26.95
N ASN A 511 5.68 10.45 27.53
CA ASN A 511 4.46 10.68 26.75
C ASN A 511 4.56 11.95 25.92
N TRP A 512 4.20 11.88 24.63
CA TRP A 512 4.15 12.95 23.64
C TRP A 512 5.51 13.47 23.15
N TRP A 513 6.62 13.25 23.88
CA TRP A 513 7.96 13.61 23.41
C TRP A 513 8.37 12.78 22.21
N ASP A 514 7.95 11.53 22.18
CA ASP A 514 8.19 10.61 21.06
C ASP A 514 7.61 11.16 19.75
N LEU A 515 6.39 11.70 19.75
CA LEU A 515 5.78 12.31 18.57
C LEU A 515 6.54 13.58 18.14
N GLY A 516 6.95 14.40 19.11
CA GLY A 516 7.78 15.58 18.85
C GLY A 516 9.13 15.20 18.23
N ILE A 517 9.78 14.13 18.74
CA ILE A 517 11.05 13.63 18.23
C ILE A 517 10.88 13.12 16.80
N VAL A 518 9.84 12.33 16.49
CA VAL A 518 9.54 11.88 15.13
C VAL A 518 9.31 13.06 14.20
N ALA A 519 8.58 14.08 14.64
CA ALA A 519 8.29 15.27 13.84
C ALA A 519 9.57 16.07 13.54
N VAL A 520 10.37 16.36 14.55
CA VAL A 520 11.64 17.11 14.40
C VAL A 520 12.64 16.33 13.55
N PHE A 521 12.77 15.03 13.82
CA PHE A 521 13.60 14.13 13.00
C PHE A 521 13.14 14.12 11.55
N GLY A 522 11.82 13.94 11.31
CA GLY A 522 11.24 13.97 9.98
C GLY A 522 11.53 15.28 9.24
N LEU A 523 11.36 16.42 9.90
CA LEU A 523 11.68 17.73 9.32
C LEU A 523 13.19 17.85 8.99
N ALA A 524 14.06 17.40 9.87
CA ALA A 524 15.51 17.42 9.63
C ALA A 524 15.89 16.57 8.40
N ILE A 525 15.35 15.36 8.29
CA ILE A 525 15.55 14.49 7.13
C ILE A 525 14.95 15.13 5.86
N TYR A 526 13.74 15.70 5.95
CA TYR A 526 13.09 16.36 4.81
C TYR A 526 13.97 17.46 4.20
N TYR A 527 14.43 18.40 5.01
CA TYR A 527 15.27 19.49 4.52
C TYR A 527 16.63 19.01 4.04
N TRP A 528 17.22 18.01 4.70
CA TRP A 528 18.46 17.38 4.24
C TRP A 528 18.27 16.73 2.87
N ALA A 529 17.24 15.95 2.66
CA ALA A 529 16.91 15.30 1.39
C ALA A 529 16.73 16.34 0.26
N VAL A 530 15.92 17.37 0.50
CA VAL A 530 15.67 18.43 -0.51
C VAL A 530 16.94 19.21 -0.86
N GLN A 531 17.86 19.41 0.10
CA GLN A 531 19.14 20.04 -0.18
C GLN A 531 20.10 19.11 -0.95
N SER A 532 19.97 17.80 -0.74
CA SER A 532 20.80 16.76 -1.35
C SER A 532 20.31 16.30 -2.72
N THR A 533 19.21 16.84 -3.25
CA THR A 533 18.67 16.49 -4.58
C THR A 533 19.78 16.56 -5.64
N MET A 534 19.73 15.68 -6.64
CA MET A 534 20.69 15.71 -7.77
C MET A 534 20.77 17.09 -8.41
N SER A 535 21.91 17.41 -9.04
CA SER A 535 22.09 18.69 -9.76
C SER A 535 21.11 18.81 -10.92
N TYR A 536 20.88 20.05 -11.37
CA TYR A 536 20.01 20.39 -12.49
C TYR A 536 20.23 19.49 -13.71
N ASP A 537 21.47 19.38 -14.20
CA ASP A 537 21.81 18.57 -15.39
C ASP A 537 21.49 17.09 -15.20
N LYS A 538 21.74 16.54 -14.00
CA LYS A 538 21.46 15.13 -13.68
C LYS A 538 19.96 14.86 -13.60
N VAL A 539 19.18 15.79 -13.03
CA VAL A 539 17.72 15.68 -12.96
C VAL A 539 17.12 15.73 -14.35
N HIS A 540 17.54 16.71 -15.18
CA HIS A 540 17.05 16.83 -16.56
C HIS A 540 17.34 15.57 -17.37
N LYS A 541 18.57 15.07 -17.29
CA LYS A 541 18.95 13.82 -17.94
C LYS A 541 18.12 12.65 -17.44
N ALA A 542 17.91 12.51 -16.13
CA ALA A 542 17.10 11.43 -15.56
C ALA A 542 15.63 11.51 -16.00
N VAL A 543 15.09 12.73 -16.13
CA VAL A 543 13.73 12.95 -16.64
C VAL A 543 13.65 12.60 -18.13
N GLU A 544 14.61 13.07 -18.95
CA GLU A 544 14.69 12.75 -20.38
C GLU A 544 14.81 11.25 -20.61
N ASP A 545 15.69 10.55 -19.86
CA ASP A 545 15.87 9.09 -19.97
C ASP A 545 14.55 8.36 -19.66
N VAL A 546 13.84 8.75 -18.60
CA VAL A 546 12.56 8.14 -18.20
C VAL A 546 11.45 8.44 -19.23
N GLU A 547 11.41 9.64 -19.78
CA GLU A 547 10.42 10.03 -20.81
C GLU A 547 10.71 9.37 -22.17
N ALA A 548 11.99 9.22 -22.53
CA ALA A 548 12.40 8.48 -23.72
C ALA A 548 12.02 7.00 -23.61
N GLU A 549 12.24 6.36 -22.45
CA GLU A 549 11.76 5.00 -22.19
C GLU A 549 10.23 4.90 -22.36
N ALA A 550 9.48 5.87 -21.82
CA ALA A 550 8.02 5.89 -21.91
C ALA A 550 7.53 6.14 -23.35
N SER A 551 8.24 6.94 -24.15
CA SER A 551 7.88 7.19 -25.57
C SER A 551 8.16 5.97 -26.45
N VAL A 552 9.27 5.27 -26.23
CA VAL A 552 9.56 4.01 -26.92
C VAL A 552 8.48 2.95 -26.59
N GLU A 553 7.99 2.93 -25.36
CA GLU A 553 6.86 2.09 -24.97
C GLU A 553 5.55 2.45 -25.70
N LEU A 554 5.39 3.66 -26.23
CA LEU A 554 4.19 4.14 -26.93
C LEU A 554 4.26 4.02 -28.48
N GLU A 555 5.44 4.03 -29.10
CA GLU A 555 5.58 4.23 -30.54
C GLU A 555 5.58 2.96 -31.40
N THR A 556 5.72 1.75 -30.82
CA THR A 556 5.77 0.53 -31.63
C THR A 556 4.39 -0.16 -31.70
N PRO A 557 3.85 -0.43 -32.89
CA PRO A 557 2.50 -0.98 -33.05
C PRO A 557 2.38 -2.41 -32.55
N LEU A 558 1.24 -2.67 -31.92
CA LEU A 558 0.76 -4.04 -31.65
C LEU A 558 0.44 -4.69 -33.01
N THR A 559 1.33 -5.53 -33.56
CA THR A 559 1.03 -6.44 -34.66
C THR A 559 0.50 -7.76 -34.14
#